data_aaec8e5b8a5e30de7d73a8b85ecdb3b4
#
_entry.id   aaec8e5b8a5e30de7d73a8b85ecdb3b4
#
_cell.length_a   1.000
_cell.length_b   1.000
_cell.length_c   1.000
_cell.angle_alpha   90.00
_cell.angle_beta   90.00
_cell.angle_gamma   90.00
#
_symmetry.space_group_name_H-M   'P 1'
#
loop_
_entity.id
_entity.type
_entity.pdbx_description
1 polymer ?
#
loop_
_entity_poly.entity_id
_entity_poly.type
_entity_poly.pdbx_seq_one_letter_code
_entity_poly.pdbx_strand_id
1 'polypeptide(L)'
;MAIEESENGREDMLIDEQKHGNVAVPDEFNVNYLKLYYAKLFPYADMFKWMSYGNDGKHPACDKYYIGRREFSFTLENDIYVRYQSFNNVVQFENSIKEKCPFKIDIGPVYSVDPAKKNAYAQSGDNVFTPVERELIFDIDISDYDDVRYCCSGADVCLECWPLMTIAIKVIDTALRDDFGFKHILWVYSGRRGVHCWVCDGKARRLTNEQRAAIADYFRVYKGNENSSKKVSLTGPVLHPFLVRSYSEVLERFFETRLLLSQNIFSTEDRYEKILEMIPDTSATSDLRGKWQTKRGSKEDINVVRWEQLKNTLQSGKYKAPGLRRCVEEIVFSFTYPRLDMEVSRHMNHLLKAPFCVHPKTGRVCVPIDPDHCDEFDPTAVPTLSQLFEELNMGGTRAYDDNEWDRTSLGESISFFRSSFLQPLLKSCKEEMESSYNAKLQQSKSSLSW
;
A
#
# COMPACT_ATOMS: atom_id res chain seq x y z
N MET A 1 16.44 -46.28 3.56
CA MET A 1 15.26 -45.46 3.32
C MET A 1 15.57 -44.08 3.83
N ALA A 2 15.95 -43.19 2.94
CA ALA A 2 16.22 -41.78 3.24
C ALA A 2 14.90 -41.03 3.20
N ILE A 3 14.65 -40.24 4.22
CA ILE A 3 13.50 -39.38 4.34
C ILE A 3 13.89 -38.07 3.66
N GLU A 4 13.20 -37.74 2.58
CA GLU A 4 13.26 -36.42 1.93
C GLU A 4 12.62 -35.36 2.87
N GLU A 5 13.46 -34.52 3.43
CA GLU A 5 13.01 -33.29 4.04
C GLU A 5 12.70 -32.26 2.95
N SER A 6 11.45 -31.83 2.89
CA SER A 6 10.96 -30.85 1.94
C SER A 6 11.59 -29.47 2.17
N GLU A 7 12.44 -29.06 1.25
CA GLU A 7 12.96 -27.67 1.10
C GLU A 7 11.87 -26.73 0.56
N ASN A 8 10.90 -26.35 1.38
CA ASN A 8 9.86 -25.40 0.98
C ASN A 8 9.89 -24.10 1.77
N GLY A 9 11.06 -23.65 2.18
CA GLY A 9 11.23 -22.41 2.94
C GLY A 9 12.30 -21.45 2.42
N ARG A 10 12.87 -21.68 1.24
CA ARG A 10 14.00 -20.87 0.74
C ARG A 10 13.74 -20.09 -0.54
N GLU A 11 12.65 -20.30 -1.24
CA GLU A 11 12.42 -19.65 -2.55
C GLU A 11 11.80 -18.25 -2.45
N ASP A 12 11.15 -17.88 -1.33
CA ASP A 12 10.50 -16.57 -1.20
C ASP A 12 11.43 -15.42 -0.82
N MET A 13 12.74 -15.62 -0.73
CA MET A 13 13.74 -14.58 -0.38
C MET A 13 14.70 -14.20 -1.50
N LEU A 14 14.54 -14.73 -2.73
CA LEU A 14 15.58 -14.61 -3.76
C LEU A 14 15.31 -13.59 -4.87
N ILE A 15 14.23 -12.80 -4.81
CA ILE A 15 13.90 -11.89 -5.92
C ILE A 15 14.53 -10.48 -5.79
N ASP A 16 15.11 -10.11 -4.65
CA ASP A 16 15.72 -8.77 -4.48
C ASP A 16 17.26 -8.76 -4.32
N GLU A 17 17.95 -9.89 -4.49
CA GLU A 17 19.40 -10.00 -4.22
C GLU A 17 20.35 -9.81 -5.42
N GLN A 18 19.86 -9.51 -6.61
CA GLN A 18 20.77 -9.31 -7.75
C GLN A 18 20.78 -7.86 -8.25
N LYS A 19 21.38 -6.96 -7.48
CA LYS A 19 22.14 -5.78 -7.94
C LYS A 19 22.71 -4.99 -6.74
N HIS A 20 23.62 -5.54 -6.00
CA HIS A 20 24.41 -4.79 -5.03
C HIS A 20 25.66 -4.21 -5.69
N GLY A 21 25.49 -3.11 -6.43
CA GLY A 21 26.52 -2.08 -6.49
C GLY A 21 26.43 -1.28 -5.19
N ASN A 22 27.53 -0.88 -4.57
CA ASN A 22 27.58 0.08 -3.46
C ASN A 22 26.86 1.36 -3.87
N VAL A 23 25.55 1.43 -3.62
CA VAL A 23 24.77 2.65 -3.79
C VAL A 23 25.13 3.53 -2.59
N ALA A 24 25.83 4.62 -2.83
CA ALA A 24 26.12 5.62 -1.81
C ALA A 24 24.82 5.98 -1.06
N VAL A 25 24.86 5.93 0.28
CA VAL A 25 23.74 6.39 1.11
C VAL A 25 23.57 7.88 0.84
N PRO A 26 22.36 8.37 0.48
CA PRO A 26 22.14 9.79 0.24
C PRO A 26 22.48 10.62 1.48
N ASP A 27 22.93 11.87 1.27
CA ASP A 27 23.21 12.80 2.40
C ASP A 27 21.98 13.05 3.28
N GLU A 28 20.77 12.83 2.74
CA GLU A 28 19.49 12.92 3.44
C GLU A 28 19.27 11.78 4.46
N PHE A 29 19.96 10.64 4.31
CA PHE A 29 19.93 9.53 5.28
C PHE A 29 21.27 9.40 5.99
N ASN A 30 21.29 9.74 7.28
CA ASN A 30 22.43 9.59 8.15
C ASN A 30 22.02 8.83 9.43
N VAL A 31 22.81 7.84 9.84
CA VAL A 31 22.52 7.01 11.02
C VAL A 31 22.41 7.85 12.30
N ASN A 32 23.20 8.92 12.43
CA ASN A 32 23.11 9.81 13.60
C ASN A 32 21.78 10.59 13.59
N TYR A 33 21.30 11.00 12.41
CA TYR A 33 19.98 11.62 12.27
C TYR A 33 18.87 10.61 12.55
N LEU A 34 19.01 9.35 12.14
CA LEU A 34 18.05 8.30 12.46
C LEU A 34 17.98 8.05 13.98
N LYS A 35 19.12 8.03 14.68
CA LYS A 35 19.15 7.94 16.16
C LYS A 35 18.43 9.10 16.83
N LEU A 36 18.65 10.33 16.34
CA LEU A 36 17.95 11.51 16.84
C LEU A 36 16.45 11.45 16.52
N TYR A 37 16.07 11.00 15.32
CA TYR A 37 14.68 10.79 14.94
C TYR A 37 13.96 9.85 15.92
N TYR A 38 14.56 8.70 16.21
CA TYR A 38 14.01 7.78 17.21
C TYR A 38 14.06 8.33 18.63
N ALA A 39 15.01 9.20 18.96
CA ALA A 39 15.06 9.82 20.27
C ALA A 39 13.95 10.84 20.50
N LYS A 40 13.52 11.58 19.45
CA LYS A 40 12.75 12.81 19.59
C LYS A 40 11.41 12.85 18.82
N LEU A 41 11.34 12.24 17.64
CA LEU A 41 10.25 12.48 16.68
C LEU A 41 9.35 11.29 16.43
N PHE A 42 9.82 10.05 16.60
CA PHE A 42 9.02 8.86 16.33
C PHE A 42 7.84 8.74 17.32
N PRO A 43 6.59 8.59 16.84
CA PRO A 43 5.39 8.63 17.68
C PRO A 43 5.10 7.29 18.38
N TYR A 44 5.97 6.84 19.29
CA TYR A 44 5.89 5.55 19.98
C TYR A 44 4.54 5.27 20.63
N ALA A 45 4.01 6.26 21.37
CA ALA A 45 2.76 6.09 22.10
C ALA A 45 1.57 5.85 21.17
N ASP A 46 1.53 6.55 20.02
CA ASP A 46 0.44 6.42 19.07
C ASP A 46 0.54 5.12 18.29
N MET A 47 1.74 4.74 17.87
CA MET A 47 2.00 3.45 17.22
C MET A 47 1.63 2.28 18.14
N PHE A 48 2.00 2.37 19.40
CA PHE A 48 1.67 1.32 20.38
C PHE A 48 0.18 1.24 20.68
N LYS A 49 -0.51 2.40 20.79
CA LYS A 49 -1.96 2.46 20.97
C LYS A 49 -2.68 1.84 19.78
N TRP A 50 -2.26 2.17 18.54
CA TRP A 50 -2.81 1.57 17.33
C TRP A 50 -2.71 0.04 17.38
N MET A 51 -1.49 -0.49 17.56
CA MET A 51 -1.23 -1.93 17.55
C MET A 51 -1.89 -2.69 18.71
N SER A 52 -2.28 -1.99 19.77
CA SER A 52 -3.00 -2.57 20.92
C SER A 52 -4.51 -2.71 20.70
N TYR A 53 -5.11 -2.01 19.73
CA TYR A 53 -6.54 -2.07 19.42
C TYR A 53 -7.44 -1.99 20.67
N GLY A 54 -7.14 -1.06 21.58
CA GLY A 54 -7.89 -0.86 22.82
C GLY A 54 -7.66 -1.92 23.92
N ASN A 55 -6.74 -2.88 23.71
CA ASN A 55 -6.38 -3.86 24.75
C ASN A 55 -5.38 -3.24 25.75
N ASP A 56 -5.79 -2.13 26.39
CA ASP A 56 -4.99 -1.35 27.34
C ASP A 56 -5.14 -1.77 28.82
N GLY A 57 -5.87 -2.85 29.06
CA GLY A 57 -6.14 -3.40 30.39
C GLY A 57 -7.20 -2.67 31.22
N LYS A 58 -7.85 -1.61 30.68
CA LYS A 58 -8.86 -0.84 31.41
C LYS A 58 -10.26 -1.47 31.37
N HIS A 59 -10.58 -2.20 30.32
CA HIS A 59 -11.86 -2.87 30.18
C HIS A 59 -11.76 -4.36 30.58
N PRO A 60 -12.78 -4.95 31.26
CA PRO A 60 -12.74 -6.37 31.66
C PRO A 60 -12.61 -7.37 30.51
N ALA A 61 -13.05 -6.99 29.30
CA ALA A 61 -12.92 -7.83 28.11
C ALA A 61 -11.57 -7.68 27.37
N CYS A 62 -10.66 -6.84 27.84
CA CYS A 62 -9.36 -6.68 27.25
C CYS A 62 -8.52 -7.95 27.33
N ASP A 63 -7.87 -8.30 26.26
CA ASP A 63 -6.79 -9.26 26.24
C ASP A 63 -5.47 -8.57 26.64
N LYS A 64 -5.07 -8.74 27.88
CA LYS A 64 -3.86 -8.10 28.44
C LYS A 64 -2.56 -8.53 27.74
N TYR A 65 -2.58 -9.65 27.04
CA TYR A 65 -1.42 -10.22 26.34
C TYR A 65 -1.47 -9.94 24.83
N TYR A 66 -2.48 -9.23 24.34
CA TYR A 66 -2.70 -9.01 22.91
C TYR A 66 -1.46 -8.43 22.20
N ILE A 67 -0.95 -7.31 22.69
CA ILE A 67 0.18 -6.61 22.04
C ILE A 67 1.49 -7.41 22.18
N GLY A 68 1.70 -8.14 23.26
CA GLY A 68 2.87 -9.03 23.46
C GLY A 68 2.90 -10.24 22.54
N ARG A 69 1.81 -10.47 21.76
CA ARG A 69 1.75 -11.50 20.73
C ARG A 69 1.86 -10.94 19.30
N ARG A 70 2.05 -9.62 19.16
CA ARG A 70 2.29 -8.96 17.89
C ARG A 70 3.74 -9.13 17.46
N GLU A 71 3.96 -9.57 16.22
CA GLU A 71 5.30 -9.58 15.63
C GLU A 71 5.69 -8.18 15.16
N PHE A 72 6.91 -7.80 15.52
CA PHE A 72 7.68 -6.75 14.87
C PHE A 72 8.94 -7.37 14.27
N SER A 73 9.44 -6.79 13.19
CA SER A 73 10.72 -7.19 12.59
C SER A 73 11.53 -5.96 12.27
N PHE A 74 12.85 -6.07 12.43
CA PHE A 74 13.78 -4.98 12.22
C PHE A 74 14.79 -5.35 11.15
N THR A 75 15.01 -4.46 10.20
CA THR A 75 16.21 -4.47 9.37
C THR A 75 17.20 -3.50 10.01
N LEU A 76 18.34 -4.02 10.43
CA LEU A 76 19.42 -3.23 11.06
C LEU A 76 20.43 -2.82 9.99
N GLU A 77 21.47 -2.11 10.41
CA GLU A 77 22.64 -1.81 9.59
C GLU A 77 23.24 -3.09 8.99
N ASN A 78 23.77 -3.02 7.78
CA ASN A 78 24.28 -4.15 6.98
C ASN A 78 23.22 -5.22 6.67
N ASP A 79 21.96 -4.80 6.49
CA ASP A 79 20.83 -5.66 6.10
C ASP A 79 20.58 -6.86 7.06
N ILE A 80 21.00 -6.74 8.31
CA ILE A 80 20.72 -7.77 9.32
C ILE A 80 19.24 -7.76 9.63
N TYR A 81 18.54 -8.84 9.30
CA TYR A 81 17.10 -8.96 9.48
C TYR A 81 16.74 -9.75 10.74
N VAL A 82 16.06 -9.10 11.68
CA VAL A 82 15.67 -9.65 12.98
C VAL A 82 14.15 -9.77 13.07
N ARG A 83 13.64 -11.00 13.02
CA ARG A 83 12.21 -11.31 13.09
C ARG A 83 11.74 -11.67 14.51
N TYR A 84 10.42 -11.76 14.65
CA TYR A 84 9.73 -12.26 15.84
C TYR A 84 10.04 -11.46 17.12
N GLN A 85 10.22 -10.16 16.98
CA GLN A 85 10.30 -9.27 18.14
C GLN A 85 8.88 -8.98 18.65
N SER A 86 8.70 -8.94 19.97
CA SER A 86 7.44 -8.59 20.62
C SER A 86 7.68 -7.75 21.87
N PHE A 87 6.70 -6.93 22.24
CA PHE A 87 6.83 -5.95 23.31
C PHE A 87 5.53 -5.91 24.13
N ASN A 88 5.64 -5.98 25.46
CA ASN A 88 4.49 -5.98 26.35
C ASN A 88 3.99 -4.57 26.72
N ASN A 89 4.83 -3.56 26.53
CA ASN A 89 4.50 -2.16 26.82
C ASN A 89 5.29 -1.21 25.94
N VAL A 90 4.83 0.04 25.91
CA VAL A 90 5.42 1.10 25.06
C VAL A 90 6.90 1.37 25.41
N VAL A 91 7.29 1.25 26.68
CA VAL A 91 8.67 1.52 27.11
C VAL A 91 9.63 0.46 26.55
N GLN A 92 9.25 -0.81 26.55
CA GLN A 92 10.03 -1.87 25.92
C GLN A 92 10.18 -1.66 24.41
N PHE A 93 9.08 -1.29 23.74
CA PHE A 93 9.06 -0.97 22.30
C PHE A 93 10.00 0.20 21.98
N GLU A 94 9.86 1.30 22.70
CA GLU A 94 10.69 2.50 22.56
C GLU A 94 12.17 2.21 22.80
N ASN A 95 12.50 1.58 23.93
CA ASN A 95 13.90 1.27 24.29
C ASN A 95 14.54 0.35 23.24
N SER A 96 13.83 -0.66 22.76
CA SER A 96 14.35 -1.58 21.74
C SER A 96 14.65 -0.87 20.43
N ILE A 97 13.77 0.05 19.97
CA ILE A 97 14.01 0.81 18.75
C ILE A 97 15.17 1.80 18.94
N LYS A 98 15.24 2.50 20.06
CA LYS A 98 16.33 3.44 20.34
C LYS A 98 17.68 2.74 20.43
N GLU A 99 17.73 1.56 21.06
CA GLU A 99 18.95 0.75 21.21
C GLU A 99 19.41 0.17 19.87
N LYS A 100 18.50 -0.48 19.12
CA LYS A 100 18.83 -1.18 17.87
C LYS A 100 18.94 -0.26 16.66
N CYS A 101 18.33 0.91 16.72
CA CYS A 101 18.29 1.90 15.63
C CYS A 101 17.97 1.28 14.26
N PRO A 102 16.84 0.59 14.10
CA PRO A 102 16.54 -0.14 12.86
C PRO A 102 16.38 0.79 11.67
N PHE A 103 16.92 0.38 10.51
CA PHE A 103 16.74 1.07 9.24
C PHE A 103 15.34 0.85 8.67
N LYS A 104 14.67 -0.25 9.04
CA LYS A 104 13.30 -0.56 8.71
C LYS A 104 12.63 -1.28 9.87
N ILE A 105 11.39 -0.91 10.14
CA ILE A 105 10.50 -1.58 11.09
C ILE A 105 9.36 -2.16 10.29
N ASP A 106 9.17 -3.48 10.34
CA ASP A 106 8.01 -4.14 9.77
C ASP A 106 7.06 -4.59 10.88
N ILE A 107 5.77 -4.47 10.63
CA ILE A 107 4.71 -4.97 11.49
C ILE A 107 4.17 -6.27 10.87
N GLY A 108 4.07 -7.29 11.69
CA GLY A 108 3.51 -8.60 11.35
C GLY A 108 2.17 -8.87 12.03
N PRO A 109 1.71 -10.14 12.01
CA PRO A 109 0.47 -10.55 12.63
C PRO A 109 0.56 -10.60 14.16
N VAL A 110 -0.60 -10.69 14.80
CA VAL A 110 -0.74 -11.18 16.17
C VAL A 110 -0.78 -12.71 16.10
N TYR A 111 0.08 -13.36 16.86
CA TYR A 111 0.11 -14.82 16.96
C TYR A 111 -0.73 -15.33 18.12
N SER A 112 -1.02 -16.63 18.12
CA SER A 112 -1.68 -17.33 19.22
C SER A 112 -0.86 -17.27 20.52
N VAL A 113 0.45 -17.17 20.41
CA VAL A 113 1.45 -17.11 21.49
C VAL A 113 2.50 -16.05 21.21
N ASP A 114 3.37 -15.77 22.19
CA ASP A 114 4.45 -14.79 22.09
C ASP A 114 5.44 -15.16 20.97
N PRO A 115 5.59 -14.36 19.90
CA PRO A 115 6.47 -14.66 18.79
C PRO A 115 7.96 -14.70 19.16
N ALA A 116 8.40 -14.00 20.19
CA ALA A 116 9.78 -14.07 20.68
C ALA A 116 10.18 -15.49 21.15
N LYS A 117 9.19 -16.32 21.48
CA LYS A 117 9.38 -17.72 21.93
C LYS A 117 9.14 -18.77 20.84
N LYS A 118 9.08 -18.35 19.55
CA LYS A 118 8.80 -19.25 18.42
C LYS A 118 9.60 -20.55 18.47
N ASN A 119 10.90 -20.47 18.73
CA ASN A 119 11.79 -21.65 18.73
C ASN A 119 11.46 -22.63 19.87
N ALA A 120 10.97 -22.15 21.01
CA ALA A 120 10.53 -23.01 22.12
C ALA A 120 9.25 -23.77 21.74
N TYR A 121 8.32 -23.14 21.02
CA TYR A 121 7.10 -23.78 20.56
C TYR A 121 7.33 -24.76 19.42
N ALA A 122 8.31 -24.53 18.55
CA ALA A 122 8.66 -25.46 17.48
C ALA A 122 9.12 -26.83 17.99
N GLN A 123 9.67 -26.89 19.20
CA GLN A 123 10.13 -28.13 19.85
C GLN A 123 9.00 -28.93 20.53
N SER A 124 7.86 -28.30 20.82
CA SER A 124 6.76 -28.97 21.53
C SER A 124 5.88 -29.88 20.63
N GLY A 125 6.07 -29.83 19.32
CA GLY A 125 5.31 -30.66 18.37
C GLY A 125 3.84 -30.25 18.16
N ASP A 126 3.34 -29.30 18.94
CA ASP A 126 2.00 -28.75 18.82
C ASP A 126 2.00 -27.56 17.86
N ASN A 127 1.02 -27.49 16.96
CA ASN A 127 0.83 -26.39 16.01
C ASN A 127 0.30 -25.12 16.75
N VAL A 128 0.96 -24.74 17.83
CA VAL A 128 0.53 -23.66 18.72
C VAL A 128 0.89 -22.28 18.14
N PHE A 129 1.96 -22.18 17.34
CA PHE A 129 2.44 -20.91 16.79
C PHE A 129 1.76 -20.59 15.45
N THR A 130 0.59 -19.94 15.51
CA THR A 130 -0.20 -19.57 14.32
C THR A 130 -0.59 -18.09 14.34
N PRO A 131 -0.63 -17.39 13.21
CA PRO A 131 -1.18 -16.04 13.12
C PRO A 131 -2.70 -16.10 13.35
N VAL A 132 -3.23 -15.23 14.22
CA VAL A 132 -4.65 -15.17 14.59
C VAL A 132 -5.34 -13.89 14.19
N GLU A 133 -4.62 -12.78 14.14
CA GLU A 133 -5.13 -11.50 13.62
C GLU A 133 -4.03 -10.79 12.80
N ARG A 134 -4.45 -10.18 11.69
CA ARG A 134 -3.59 -9.35 10.84
C ARG A 134 -4.46 -8.33 10.11
N GLU A 135 -4.07 -7.08 10.06
CA GLU A 135 -4.68 -6.10 9.17
C GLU A 135 -4.77 -6.68 7.75
N LEU A 136 -5.83 -6.38 7.00
CA LEU A 136 -5.80 -6.64 5.57
C LEU A 136 -4.95 -5.53 4.94
N ILE A 137 -3.89 -5.91 4.25
CA ILE A 137 -2.88 -4.98 3.74
C ILE A 137 -2.77 -5.07 2.23
N PHE A 138 -2.47 -3.93 1.60
CA PHE A 138 -2.13 -3.85 0.19
C PHE A 138 -0.84 -3.07 0.03
N ASP A 139 0.00 -3.51 -0.88
CA ASP A 139 1.24 -2.86 -1.30
C ASP A 139 1.15 -2.53 -2.79
N ILE A 140 1.45 -1.28 -3.14
CA ILE A 140 1.38 -0.78 -4.50
C ILE A 140 2.66 -0.01 -4.80
N ASP A 141 3.45 -0.54 -5.72
CA ASP A 141 4.72 0.04 -6.12
C ASP A 141 4.63 0.67 -7.52
N ILE A 142 5.14 1.88 -7.67
CA ILE A 142 5.09 2.59 -8.95
C ILE A 142 5.99 1.93 -10.00
N SER A 143 7.00 1.16 -9.62
CA SER A 143 7.85 0.42 -10.56
C SER A 143 7.08 -0.65 -11.34
N ASP A 144 5.96 -1.13 -10.80
CA ASP A 144 5.09 -2.07 -11.52
C ASP A 144 4.43 -1.46 -12.75
N TYR A 145 4.46 -0.12 -12.88
CA TYR A 145 3.92 0.64 -14.00
C TYR A 145 4.98 1.07 -15.03
N ASP A 146 6.20 0.56 -14.96
CA ASP A 146 7.30 0.98 -15.85
C ASP A 146 7.03 0.70 -17.34
N ASP A 147 6.12 -0.21 -17.68
CA ASP A 147 5.69 -0.48 -19.05
C ASP A 147 4.75 0.61 -19.62
N VAL A 148 4.09 1.40 -18.77
CA VAL A 148 3.14 2.47 -19.15
C VAL A 148 3.54 3.86 -18.66
N ARG A 149 4.64 3.96 -17.93
CA ARG A 149 5.22 5.17 -17.37
C ARG A 149 6.45 5.57 -18.16
N TYR A 150 6.50 6.82 -18.65
CA TYR A 150 7.55 7.29 -19.56
C TYR A 150 8.36 8.48 -19.03
N CYS A 151 7.98 9.07 -17.89
CA CYS A 151 8.71 10.19 -17.26
C CYS A 151 9.87 9.71 -16.36
N CYS A 152 9.69 8.55 -15.72
CA CYS A 152 10.62 7.94 -14.79
C CYS A 152 10.69 6.42 -15.01
N SER A 153 11.59 5.73 -14.33
CA SER A 153 11.66 4.27 -14.31
C SER A 153 12.15 3.75 -12.94
N GLY A 154 11.85 2.49 -12.63
CA GLY A 154 12.30 1.83 -11.41
C GLY A 154 11.84 2.59 -10.17
N ALA A 155 12.78 3.05 -9.37
CA ALA A 155 12.48 3.71 -8.10
C ALA A 155 12.35 5.23 -8.17
N ASP A 156 12.54 5.83 -9.33
CA ASP A 156 12.40 7.27 -9.50
C ASP A 156 10.94 7.67 -9.62
N VAL A 157 10.56 8.74 -8.94
CA VAL A 157 9.18 9.24 -8.84
C VAL A 157 9.18 10.74 -9.06
N CYS A 158 8.22 11.22 -9.83
CA CYS A 158 7.95 12.64 -10.04
C CYS A 158 6.44 12.92 -10.05
N LEU A 159 6.06 14.19 -10.06
CA LEU A 159 4.66 14.61 -10.09
C LEU A 159 3.89 14.15 -11.34
N GLU A 160 4.60 13.84 -12.43
CA GLU A 160 3.99 13.36 -13.68
C GLU A 160 3.54 11.88 -13.60
N CYS A 161 4.20 11.04 -12.80
CA CYS A 161 3.80 9.65 -12.61
C CYS A 161 3.05 9.40 -11.30
N TRP A 162 3.16 10.27 -10.30
CA TRP A 162 2.47 10.09 -9.02
C TRP A 162 0.93 9.95 -9.12
N PRO A 163 0.24 10.54 -10.12
CA PRO A 163 -1.20 10.30 -10.32
C PRO A 163 -1.59 8.82 -10.43
N LEU A 164 -0.67 7.92 -10.77
CA LEU A 164 -0.93 6.47 -10.75
C LEU A 164 -1.18 5.95 -9.33
N MET A 165 -0.47 6.50 -8.33
CA MET A 165 -0.71 6.17 -6.92
C MET A 165 -2.01 6.80 -6.41
N THR A 166 -2.31 8.03 -6.81
CA THR A 166 -3.60 8.69 -6.52
C THR A 166 -4.78 7.86 -7.05
N ILE A 167 -4.70 7.40 -8.29
CA ILE A 167 -5.71 6.50 -8.88
C ILE A 167 -5.85 5.23 -8.04
N ALA A 168 -4.73 4.62 -7.68
CA ALA A 168 -4.74 3.39 -6.90
C ALA A 168 -5.43 3.59 -5.54
N ILE A 169 -5.12 4.67 -4.82
CA ILE A 169 -5.78 5.02 -3.57
C ILE A 169 -7.29 5.18 -3.78
N LYS A 170 -7.71 6.01 -4.75
CA LYS A 170 -9.14 6.28 -5.00
C LYS A 170 -9.92 5.01 -5.34
N VAL A 171 -9.41 4.18 -6.25
CA VAL A 171 -10.11 2.95 -6.69
C VAL A 171 -10.23 1.95 -5.54
N ILE A 172 -9.14 1.70 -4.82
CA ILE A 172 -9.11 0.69 -3.76
C ILE A 172 -9.85 1.17 -2.52
N ASP A 173 -9.64 2.42 -2.07
CA ASP A 173 -10.29 2.95 -0.87
C ASP A 173 -11.81 2.98 -1.03
N THR A 174 -12.32 3.47 -2.18
CA THR A 174 -13.77 3.48 -2.47
C THR A 174 -14.35 2.07 -2.41
N ALA A 175 -13.71 1.09 -3.04
CA ALA A 175 -14.22 -0.28 -3.01
C ALA A 175 -14.15 -0.91 -1.61
N LEU A 176 -13.08 -0.68 -0.86
CA LEU A 176 -12.95 -1.18 0.51
C LEU A 176 -14.05 -0.62 1.43
N ARG A 177 -14.44 0.65 1.21
CA ARG A 177 -15.52 1.29 1.98
C ARG A 177 -16.90 0.85 1.50
N ASP A 178 -17.18 0.96 0.21
CA ASP A 178 -18.53 0.79 -0.34
C ASP A 178 -18.90 -0.68 -0.56
N ASP A 179 -17.97 -1.48 -1.08
CA ASP A 179 -18.27 -2.88 -1.45
C ASP A 179 -18.03 -3.84 -0.28
N PHE A 180 -17.04 -3.55 0.60
CA PHE A 180 -16.71 -4.38 1.76
C PHE A 180 -17.15 -3.80 3.10
N GLY A 181 -17.52 -2.52 3.16
CA GLY A 181 -18.02 -1.86 4.38
C GLY A 181 -16.94 -1.66 5.44
N PHE A 182 -15.67 -1.57 5.06
CA PHE A 182 -14.59 -1.22 5.97
C PHE A 182 -14.54 0.29 6.24
N LYS A 183 -14.19 0.68 7.45
CA LYS A 183 -14.21 2.08 7.89
C LYS A 183 -12.85 2.61 8.31
N HIS A 184 -12.00 1.74 8.88
CA HIS A 184 -10.73 2.12 9.48
C HIS A 184 -9.58 1.74 8.54
N ILE A 185 -9.37 2.59 7.54
CA ILE A 185 -8.37 2.39 6.48
C ILE A 185 -7.30 3.47 6.64
N LEU A 186 -6.04 3.06 6.67
CA LEU A 186 -4.89 3.94 6.72
C LEU A 186 -4.06 3.78 5.45
N TRP A 187 -3.92 4.84 4.69
CA TRP A 187 -2.99 4.94 3.58
C TRP A 187 -1.69 5.57 4.02
N VAL A 188 -0.58 5.04 3.55
CA VAL A 188 0.76 5.47 3.97
C VAL A 188 1.68 5.53 2.75
N TYR A 189 2.39 6.64 2.59
CA TYR A 189 3.49 6.74 1.64
C TYR A 189 4.64 5.82 2.07
N SER A 190 5.16 5.02 1.16
CA SER A 190 6.22 4.04 1.49
C SER A 190 7.60 4.66 1.76
N GLY A 191 7.71 5.99 1.63
CA GLY A 191 8.96 6.74 1.79
C GLY A 191 9.80 6.83 0.51
N ARG A 192 9.38 6.16 -0.59
CA ARG A 192 10.13 6.21 -1.85
C ARG A 192 9.22 6.14 -3.08
N ARG A 193 8.63 4.99 -3.40
CA ARG A 193 8.07 4.72 -4.71
C ARG A 193 6.66 4.12 -4.70
N GLY A 194 5.96 4.10 -3.58
CA GLY A 194 4.65 3.48 -3.53
C GLY A 194 3.82 3.88 -2.34
N VAL A 195 2.70 3.20 -2.17
CA VAL A 195 1.77 3.40 -1.07
C VAL A 195 1.35 2.07 -0.46
N HIS A 196 1.17 2.07 0.85
CA HIS A 196 0.66 0.95 1.61
C HIS A 196 -0.74 1.25 2.12
N CYS A 197 -1.64 0.28 2.06
CA CYS A 197 -2.96 0.35 2.66
C CYS A 197 -3.07 -0.62 3.84
N TRP A 198 -3.61 -0.15 4.95
CA TRP A 198 -3.85 -0.92 6.16
C TRP A 198 -5.34 -0.86 6.52
N VAL A 199 -6.06 -1.97 6.37
CA VAL A 199 -7.48 -2.08 6.75
C VAL A 199 -7.55 -2.68 8.15
N CYS A 200 -7.95 -1.86 9.12
CA CYS A 200 -7.79 -2.11 10.55
C CYS A 200 -9.07 -2.52 11.28
N ASP A 201 -10.19 -2.61 10.58
CA ASP A 201 -11.47 -3.09 11.13
C ASP A 201 -11.32 -4.48 11.76
N GLY A 202 -11.99 -4.73 12.86
CA GLY A 202 -11.95 -6.04 13.53
C GLY A 202 -12.33 -7.20 12.62
N LYS A 203 -13.26 -6.98 11.67
CA LYS A 203 -13.62 -7.96 10.65
C LYS A 203 -12.45 -8.24 9.70
N ALA A 204 -11.76 -7.18 9.24
CA ALA A 204 -10.63 -7.31 8.33
C ALA A 204 -9.46 -8.06 8.99
N ARG A 205 -9.16 -7.76 10.25
CA ARG A 205 -8.05 -8.40 10.97
C ARG A 205 -8.24 -9.91 11.15
N ARG A 206 -9.48 -10.38 11.24
CA ARG A 206 -9.81 -11.81 11.47
C ARG A 206 -10.13 -12.60 10.19
N LEU A 207 -9.94 -12.02 9.01
CA LEU A 207 -10.10 -12.73 7.73
C LEU A 207 -9.10 -13.90 7.64
N THR A 208 -9.58 -15.06 7.19
CA THR A 208 -8.73 -16.20 6.83
C THR A 208 -7.90 -15.91 5.56
N ASN A 209 -6.89 -16.74 5.27
CA ASN A 209 -6.12 -16.60 4.04
C ASN A 209 -7.00 -16.73 2.79
N GLU A 210 -8.00 -17.64 2.81
CA GLU A 210 -8.94 -17.81 1.70
C GLU A 210 -9.80 -16.57 1.48
N GLN A 211 -10.28 -15.95 2.56
CA GLN A 211 -11.07 -14.72 2.48
C GLN A 211 -10.21 -13.53 2.01
N ARG A 212 -8.95 -13.44 2.45
CA ARG A 212 -7.98 -12.45 1.98
C ARG A 212 -7.70 -12.63 0.51
N ALA A 213 -7.46 -13.85 0.06
CA ALA A 213 -7.25 -14.18 -1.35
C ALA A 213 -8.47 -13.80 -2.20
N ALA A 214 -9.68 -14.05 -1.72
CA ALA A 214 -10.91 -13.67 -2.43
C ALA A 214 -11.05 -12.14 -2.58
N ILE A 215 -10.71 -11.37 -1.54
CA ILE A 215 -10.72 -9.90 -1.61
C ILE A 215 -9.63 -9.41 -2.57
N ALA A 216 -8.42 -9.97 -2.50
CA ALA A 216 -7.35 -9.62 -3.42
C ALA A 216 -7.73 -9.94 -4.88
N ASP A 217 -8.35 -11.10 -5.13
CA ASP A 217 -8.83 -11.51 -6.44
C ASP A 217 -9.98 -10.64 -6.96
N TYR A 218 -10.79 -10.03 -6.08
CA TYR A 218 -11.81 -9.05 -6.45
C TYR A 218 -11.20 -7.85 -7.18
N PHE A 219 -10.03 -7.41 -6.77
CA PHE A 219 -9.29 -6.32 -7.40
C PHE A 219 -8.47 -6.75 -8.62
N ARG A 220 -8.38 -8.02 -8.92
CA ARG A 220 -7.53 -8.52 -10.01
C ARG A 220 -8.17 -8.25 -11.38
N VAL A 221 -7.55 -7.37 -12.15
CA VAL A 221 -7.91 -7.09 -13.55
C VAL A 221 -6.85 -7.65 -14.52
N TYR A 222 -5.59 -7.62 -14.11
CA TYR A 222 -4.50 -8.16 -14.91
C TYR A 222 -4.54 -9.68 -14.97
N LYS A 223 -4.62 -10.21 -16.21
CA LYS A 223 -4.61 -11.65 -16.50
C LYS A 223 -3.55 -11.91 -17.56
N GLY A 224 -2.60 -12.77 -17.28
CA GLY A 224 -1.60 -13.24 -18.26
C GLY A 224 -0.16 -13.10 -17.78
N ASN A 225 0.76 -13.65 -18.59
CA ASN A 225 2.20 -13.59 -18.34
C ASN A 225 2.72 -12.17 -18.59
N GLU A 226 3.82 -11.82 -17.92
CA GLU A 226 4.53 -10.54 -18.05
C GLU A 226 4.87 -10.14 -19.49
N ASN A 227 5.00 -11.12 -20.38
CA ASN A 227 5.36 -10.95 -21.80
C ASN A 227 4.18 -10.77 -22.75
N SER A 228 2.93 -10.67 -22.23
CA SER A 228 1.76 -10.46 -23.09
C SER A 228 1.54 -8.96 -23.33
N SER A 229 1.44 -8.54 -24.60
CA SER A 229 1.04 -7.18 -24.99
C SER A 229 -0.37 -6.83 -24.49
N LYS A 230 -1.24 -7.82 -24.32
CA LYS A 230 -2.59 -7.64 -23.80
C LYS A 230 -2.68 -8.17 -22.36
N LYS A 231 -2.31 -7.32 -21.40
CA LYS A 231 -2.36 -7.66 -19.95
C LYS A 231 -3.77 -7.56 -19.35
N VAL A 232 -4.64 -6.72 -19.92
CA VAL A 232 -6.02 -6.50 -19.45
C VAL A 232 -6.99 -7.11 -20.45
N SER A 233 -7.99 -7.84 -19.94
CA SER A 233 -9.08 -8.40 -20.74
C SER A 233 -10.39 -8.26 -19.97
N LEU A 234 -11.22 -7.31 -20.42
CA LEU A 234 -12.56 -7.05 -19.86
C LEU A 234 -13.59 -7.94 -20.59
N THR A 235 -13.58 -9.24 -20.28
CA THR A 235 -14.43 -10.24 -20.94
C THR A 235 -15.82 -10.31 -20.31
N GLY A 236 -16.78 -10.78 -21.10
CA GLY A 236 -18.15 -11.01 -20.67
C GLY A 236 -19.16 -9.99 -21.21
N PRO A 237 -20.45 -10.32 -21.19
CA PRO A 237 -21.50 -9.46 -21.74
C PRO A 237 -21.71 -8.18 -20.91
N VAL A 238 -21.48 -8.26 -19.58
CA VAL A 238 -21.62 -7.15 -18.64
C VAL A 238 -20.35 -7.07 -17.79
N LEU A 239 -19.83 -5.88 -17.56
CA LEU A 239 -18.74 -5.64 -16.60
C LEU A 239 -19.29 -5.70 -15.18
N HIS A 240 -18.45 -6.12 -14.27
CA HIS A 240 -18.75 -6.04 -12.85
C HIS A 240 -18.99 -4.57 -12.44
N PRO A 241 -20.01 -4.26 -11.61
CA PRO A 241 -20.33 -2.88 -11.20
C PRO A 241 -19.14 -2.11 -10.64
N PHE A 242 -18.27 -2.77 -9.88
CA PHE A 242 -17.02 -2.19 -9.40
C PHE A 242 -16.12 -1.67 -10.53
N LEU A 243 -15.96 -2.43 -11.62
CA LEU A 243 -15.14 -2.01 -12.78
C LEU A 243 -15.77 -0.86 -13.54
N VAL A 244 -17.11 -0.88 -13.69
CA VAL A 244 -17.85 0.22 -14.31
C VAL A 244 -17.65 1.51 -13.51
N ARG A 245 -17.86 1.46 -12.19
CA ARG A 245 -17.66 2.60 -11.30
C ARG A 245 -16.21 3.10 -11.34
N SER A 246 -15.23 2.19 -11.21
CA SER A 246 -13.82 2.57 -11.29
C SER A 246 -13.49 3.30 -12.58
N TYR A 247 -14.00 2.80 -13.74
CA TYR A 247 -13.79 3.43 -15.03
C TYR A 247 -14.37 4.84 -15.07
N SER A 248 -15.69 4.96 -14.82
CA SER A 248 -16.43 6.21 -15.03
C SER A 248 -16.07 7.31 -14.02
N GLU A 249 -15.75 6.96 -12.77
CA GLU A 249 -15.49 7.94 -11.71
C GLU A 249 -14.02 8.31 -11.58
N VAL A 250 -13.09 7.40 -11.93
CA VAL A 250 -11.66 7.60 -11.68
C VAL A 250 -10.81 7.43 -12.94
N LEU A 251 -10.82 6.24 -13.57
CA LEU A 251 -9.77 5.89 -14.53
C LEU A 251 -9.81 6.73 -15.80
N GLU A 252 -10.98 6.87 -16.43
CA GLU A 252 -11.15 7.64 -17.68
C GLU A 252 -10.74 9.10 -17.48
N ARG A 253 -11.24 9.73 -16.42
CA ARG A 253 -10.94 11.12 -16.09
C ARG A 253 -9.44 11.34 -15.88
N PHE A 254 -8.78 10.51 -15.06
CA PHE A 254 -7.34 10.66 -14.80
C PHE A 254 -6.50 10.35 -16.02
N PHE A 255 -6.90 9.36 -16.83
CA PHE A 255 -6.23 9.07 -18.08
C PHE A 255 -6.23 10.28 -19.00
N GLU A 256 -7.41 10.85 -19.29
CA GLU A 256 -7.56 11.94 -20.25
C GLU A 256 -7.01 13.28 -19.76
N THR A 257 -7.18 13.61 -18.45
CA THR A 257 -6.79 14.93 -17.91
C THR A 257 -5.39 15.00 -17.36
N ARG A 258 -4.76 13.86 -17.05
CA ARG A 258 -3.43 13.79 -16.41
C ARG A 258 -2.46 12.98 -17.25
N LEU A 259 -2.67 11.66 -17.35
CA LEU A 259 -1.66 10.75 -17.88
C LEU A 259 -1.43 10.87 -19.38
N LEU A 260 -2.46 11.13 -20.15
CA LEU A 260 -2.38 11.26 -21.61
C LEU A 260 -1.30 12.26 -22.05
N LEU A 261 -1.25 13.41 -21.40
CA LEU A 261 -0.30 14.47 -21.68
C LEU A 261 1.02 14.26 -20.91
N SER A 262 0.95 14.03 -19.60
CA SER A 262 2.13 13.94 -18.76
C SER A 262 3.05 12.78 -19.16
N GLN A 263 2.48 11.66 -19.59
CA GLN A 263 3.24 10.51 -20.07
C GLN A 263 3.51 10.54 -21.58
N ASN A 264 2.94 11.51 -22.32
CA ASN A 264 3.09 11.59 -23.78
C ASN A 264 2.79 10.26 -24.49
N ILE A 265 1.64 9.66 -24.14
CA ILE A 265 1.29 8.27 -24.45
C ILE A 265 1.30 7.97 -25.96
N PHE A 266 0.91 8.93 -26.80
CA PHE A 266 0.84 8.79 -28.25
C PHE A 266 1.94 9.56 -29.02
N SER A 267 2.96 10.11 -28.36
CA SER A 267 3.88 11.05 -28.98
C SER A 267 4.80 10.44 -30.04
N THR A 268 5.26 9.20 -29.85
CA THR A 268 6.21 8.50 -30.72
C THR A 268 5.60 7.24 -31.33
N GLU A 269 6.21 6.74 -32.41
CA GLU A 269 5.78 5.53 -33.09
C GLU A 269 5.80 4.31 -32.16
N ASP A 270 6.89 4.11 -31.44
CA ASP A 270 7.04 2.99 -30.48
C ASP A 270 5.95 2.99 -29.38
N ARG A 271 5.50 4.18 -28.97
CA ARG A 271 4.47 4.32 -27.93
C ARG A 271 3.07 4.01 -28.48
N TYR A 272 2.72 4.60 -29.61
CA TYR A 272 1.40 4.34 -30.16
C TYR A 272 1.26 2.94 -30.77
N GLU A 273 2.32 2.32 -31.28
CA GLU A 273 2.27 0.93 -31.75
C GLU A 273 1.91 -0.03 -30.62
N LYS A 274 2.45 0.15 -29.40
CA LYS A 274 2.03 -0.64 -28.23
C LYS A 274 0.51 -0.58 -27.98
N ILE A 275 -0.10 0.58 -28.25
CA ILE A 275 -1.56 0.75 -28.10
C ILE A 275 -2.28 0.09 -29.27
N LEU A 276 -1.80 0.24 -30.49
CA LEU A 276 -2.37 -0.41 -31.66
C LEU A 276 -2.35 -1.94 -31.56
N GLU A 277 -1.31 -2.53 -30.95
CA GLU A 277 -1.24 -3.97 -30.66
C GLU A 277 -2.35 -4.47 -29.73
N MET A 278 -2.93 -3.61 -28.91
CA MET A 278 -4.06 -3.95 -28.05
C MET A 278 -5.39 -4.04 -28.80
N ILE A 279 -5.46 -3.46 -30.00
CA ILE A 279 -6.69 -3.42 -30.82
C ILE A 279 -6.82 -4.72 -31.63
N PRO A 280 -7.91 -5.49 -31.44
CA PRO A 280 -8.06 -6.81 -32.07
C PRO A 280 -8.43 -6.75 -33.58
N ASP A 281 -8.55 -5.57 -34.19
CA ASP A 281 -8.95 -5.36 -35.59
C ASP A 281 -7.80 -4.77 -36.41
N THR A 282 -7.23 -5.58 -37.32
CA THR A 282 -6.10 -5.19 -38.17
C THR A 282 -6.43 -4.08 -39.16
N SER A 283 -7.68 -3.99 -39.60
CA SER A 283 -8.13 -2.94 -40.52
C SER A 283 -8.24 -1.60 -39.79
N ALA A 284 -8.74 -1.59 -38.55
CA ALA A 284 -8.80 -0.41 -37.69
C ALA A 284 -7.39 0.10 -37.36
N THR A 285 -6.46 -0.81 -37.01
CA THR A 285 -5.07 -0.44 -36.72
C THR A 285 -4.35 0.12 -37.95
N SER A 286 -4.57 -0.46 -39.14
CA SER A 286 -3.99 0.05 -40.39
C SER A 286 -4.50 1.44 -40.74
N ASP A 287 -5.80 1.70 -40.57
CA ASP A 287 -6.40 3.02 -40.82
C ASP A 287 -5.84 4.07 -39.81
N LEU A 288 -5.69 3.72 -38.53
CA LEU A 288 -5.11 4.61 -37.53
C LEU A 288 -3.62 4.90 -37.81
N ARG A 289 -2.84 3.85 -38.12
CA ARG A 289 -1.43 3.98 -38.47
C ARG A 289 -1.23 4.90 -39.68
N GLY A 290 -2.01 4.73 -40.73
CA GLY A 290 -1.97 5.59 -41.92
C GLY A 290 -2.29 7.05 -41.62
N LYS A 291 -3.25 7.31 -40.72
CA LYS A 291 -3.58 8.67 -40.26
C LYS A 291 -2.44 9.30 -39.44
N TRP A 292 -1.78 8.51 -38.57
CA TRP A 292 -0.78 9.00 -37.62
C TRP A 292 0.63 9.19 -38.22
N GLN A 293 0.93 8.46 -39.30
CA GLN A 293 2.16 8.63 -40.07
C GLN A 293 2.13 9.89 -40.95
N THR A 294 0.94 10.37 -41.33
CA THR A 294 0.78 11.59 -42.11
C THR A 294 0.91 12.81 -41.19
N LYS A 295 2.04 13.54 -41.27
CA LYS A 295 2.25 14.79 -40.53
C LYS A 295 1.25 15.86 -40.98
N ARG A 296 0.12 16.00 -40.33
CA ARG A 296 -0.75 17.16 -40.42
C ARG A 296 -0.45 18.09 -39.27
N GLY A 297 -0.05 19.32 -39.55
CA GLY A 297 0.13 20.35 -38.53
C GLY A 297 -1.19 20.68 -37.86
N SER A 298 -1.42 20.13 -36.68
CA SER A 298 -2.50 20.54 -35.78
C SER A 298 -1.94 21.56 -34.78
N LYS A 299 -2.80 22.50 -34.35
CA LYS A 299 -2.49 23.40 -33.22
C LYS A 299 -2.72 22.70 -31.87
N GLU A 300 -3.42 21.56 -31.88
CA GLU A 300 -3.74 20.77 -30.70
C GLU A 300 -2.62 19.76 -30.41
N ASP A 301 -2.53 19.34 -29.15
CA ASP A 301 -1.56 18.35 -28.72
C ASP A 301 -1.77 17.01 -29.43
N ILE A 302 -0.70 16.41 -29.91
CA ILE A 302 -0.71 15.17 -30.71
C ILE A 302 -1.34 14.00 -29.94
N ASN A 303 -1.14 13.95 -28.61
CA ASN A 303 -1.69 12.88 -27.78
C ASN A 303 -3.21 12.95 -27.72
N VAL A 304 -3.76 14.17 -27.57
CA VAL A 304 -5.21 14.41 -27.57
C VAL A 304 -5.80 14.07 -28.92
N VAL A 305 -5.21 14.57 -30.00
CA VAL A 305 -5.69 14.32 -31.38
C VAL A 305 -5.73 12.82 -31.67
N ARG A 306 -4.66 12.09 -31.36
CA ARG A 306 -4.58 10.65 -31.63
C ARG A 306 -5.54 9.85 -30.76
N TRP A 307 -5.72 10.24 -29.49
CA TRP A 307 -6.71 9.63 -28.60
C TRP A 307 -8.14 9.78 -29.12
N GLU A 308 -8.51 11.00 -29.53
CA GLU A 308 -9.85 11.24 -30.12
C GLU A 308 -10.05 10.48 -31.45
N GLN A 309 -9.03 10.41 -32.29
CA GLN A 309 -9.09 9.63 -33.53
C GLN A 309 -9.25 8.14 -33.25
N LEU A 310 -8.59 7.61 -32.21
CA LEU A 310 -8.75 6.23 -31.76
C LEU A 310 -10.18 5.96 -31.29
N LYS A 311 -10.70 6.76 -30.35
CA LYS A 311 -12.07 6.63 -29.83
C LYS A 311 -13.09 6.66 -30.99
N ASN A 312 -13.00 7.68 -31.84
CA ASN A 312 -13.91 7.83 -32.99
C ASN A 312 -13.80 6.66 -33.97
N THR A 313 -12.63 6.12 -34.23
CA THR A 313 -12.43 4.98 -35.12
C THR A 313 -13.05 3.72 -34.55
N LEU A 314 -12.79 3.41 -33.26
CA LEU A 314 -13.32 2.20 -32.64
C LEU A 314 -14.83 2.25 -32.37
N GLN A 315 -15.39 3.44 -32.17
CA GLN A 315 -16.83 3.64 -31.94
C GLN A 315 -17.64 3.85 -33.20
N SER A 316 -17.00 3.98 -34.37
CA SER A 316 -17.66 4.29 -35.66
C SER A 316 -18.66 3.24 -36.16
N GLY A 317 -18.63 2.02 -35.63
CA GLY A 317 -19.38 0.88 -36.07
C GLY A 317 -18.90 0.28 -37.42
N LYS A 318 -17.85 0.85 -38.04
CA LYS A 318 -17.24 0.37 -39.28
C LYS A 318 -16.57 -1.00 -39.09
N TYR A 319 -15.98 -1.22 -37.94
CA TYR A 319 -15.22 -2.43 -37.61
C TYR A 319 -16.02 -3.32 -36.67
N LYS A 320 -15.90 -4.65 -36.84
CA LYS A 320 -16.76 -5.62 -36.12
C LYS A 320 -16.02 -6.76 -35.46
N ALA A 321 -14.70 -6.61 -35.24
CA ALA A 321 -13.92 -7.64 -34.60
C ALA A 321 -14.41 -7.92 -33.16
N PRO A 322 -14.46 -9.19 -32.72
CA PRO A 322 -14.75 -9.54 -31.33
C PRO A 322 -13.81 -8.80 -30.36
N GLY A 323 -14.35 -8.25 -29.28
CA GLY A 323 -13.57 -7.50 -28.28
C GLY A 323 -13.37 -6.01 -28.59
N LEU A 324 -13.70 -5.53 -29.80
CA LEU A 324 -13.54 -4.12 -30.19
C LEU A 324 -14.39 -3.17 -29.33
N ARG A 325 -15.56 -3.64 -28.91
CA ARG A 325 -16.53 -2.85 -28.14
C ARG A 325 -15.96 -2.25 -26.86
N ARG A 326 -15.01 -2.95 -26.21
CA ARG A 326 -14.43 -2.53 -24.92
C ARG A 326 -12.95 -2.17 -25.03
N CYS A 327 -12.46 -2.02 -26.24
CA CYS A 327 -11.04 -1.79 -26.46
C CYS A 327 -10.58 -0.45 -25.86
N VAL A 328 -11.44 0.58 -25.90
CA VAL A 328 -11.14 1.89 -25.30
C VAL A 328 -10.98 1.73 -23.78
N GLU A 329 -11.94 1.07 -23.13
CA GLU A 329 -11.87 0.80 -21.68
C GLU A 329 -10.64 -0.06 -21.34
N GLU A 330 -10.35 -1.12 -22.10
CA GLU A 330 -9.18 -1.97 -21.88
C GLU A 330 -7.86 -1.20 -21.99
N ILE A 331 -7.75 -0.25 -22.93
CA ILE A 331 -6.60 0.65 -23.04
C ILE A 331 -6.48 1.49 -21.76
N VAL A 332 -7.54 2.18 -21.34
CA VAL A 332 -7.53 3.01 -20.15
C VAL A 332 -7.14 2.17 -18.91
N PHE A 333 -7.75 1.00 -18.72
CA PHE A 333 -7.40 0.09 -17.62
C PHE A 333 -5.93 -0.32 -17.66
N SER A 334 -5.37 -0.59 -18.83
CA SER A 334 -3.97 -1.01 -18.95
C SER A 334 -2.99 0.05 -18.48
N PHE A 335 -3.34 1.33 -18.64
CA PHE A 335 -2.49 2.45 -18.23
C PHE A 335 -2.72 2.92 -16.81
N THR A 336 -3.91 2.71 -16.24
CA THR A 336 -4.34 3.40 -15.02
C THR A 336 -4.69 2.49 -13.86
N TYR A 337 -5.13 1.25 -14.12
CA TYR A 337 -5.71 0.40 -13.07
C TYR A 337 -4.67 -0.02 -12.02
N PRO A 338 -5.03 -0.04 -10.72
CA PRO A 338 -4.12 -0.41 -9.64
C PRO A 338 -3.41 -1.76 -9.85
N ARG A 339 -2.09 -1.78 -9.68
CA ARG A 339 -1.24 -2.97 -9.74
C ARG A 339 -0.83 -3.34 -8.33
N LEU A 340 -1.44 -4.39 -7.81
CA LEU A 340 -1.27 -4.84 -6.43
C LEU A 340 -0.24 -5.97 -6.35
N ASP A 341 0.63 -5.92 -5.34
CA ASP A 341 1.32 -7.12 -4.90
C ASP A 341 0.30 -8.04 -4.20
N MET A 342 -0.16 -9.03 -4.96
CA MET A 342 -1.23 -9.94 -4.51
C MET A 342 -0.79 -10.82 -3.34
N GLU A 343 0.49 -11.16 -3.24
CA GLU A 343 1.01 -12.05 -2.21
C GLU A 343 1.01 -11.38 -0.83
N VAL A 344 1.28 -10.06 -0.80
CA VAL A 344 1.20 -9.25 0.43
C VAL A 344 -0.19 -9.32 1.06
N SER A 345 -1.23 -9.29 0.24
CA SER A 345 -2.63 -9.27 0.72
C SER A 345 -3.15 -10.65 1.12
N ARG A 346 -2.69 -11.73 0.49
CA ARG A 346 -3.27 -13.09 0.62
C ARG A 346 -2.94 -13.77 1.94
N HIS A 347 -1.79 -13.48 2.53
CA HIS A 347 -1.27 -14.23 3.66
C HIS A 347 -1.20 -13.41 4.93
N MET A 348 -1.70 -13.99 6.04
CA MET A 348 -1.66 -13.33 7.35
C MET A 348 -0.24 -13.14 7.90
N ASN A 349 0.70 -13.99 7.51
CA ASN A 349 2.10 -13.95 7.98
C ASN A 349 2.99 -12.96 7.23
N HIS A 350 2.45 -12.25 6.24
CA HIS A 350 3.21 -11.25 5.50
C HIS A 350 3.46 -10.00 6.36
N LEU A 351 4.68 -9.49 6.29
CA LEU A 351 5.13 -8.30 6.99
C LEU A 351 5.00 -7.08 6.10
N LEU A 352 4.72 -5.91 6.69
CA LEU A 352 4.66 -4.65 5.95
C LEU A 352 5.34 -3.54 6.74
N LYS A 353 6.07 -2.67 6.05
CA LYS A 353 6.79 -1.54 6.65
C LYS A 353 5.83 -0.64 7.43
N ALA A 354 6.21 -0.35 8.67
CA ALA A 354 5.44 0.48 9.58
C ALA A 354 5.34 1.94 9.08
N PRO A 355 4.20 2.62 9.33
CA PRO A 355 4.14 4.07 9.23
C PRO A 355 5.22 4.74 10.10
N PHE A 356 5.63 5.93 9.72
CA PHE A 356 6.68 6.72 10.37
C PHE A 356 8.08 6.08 10.34
N CYS A 357 8.28 4.96 9.65
CA CYS A 357 9.64 4.53 9.30
C CYS A 357 10.31 5.55 8.38
N VAL A 358 11.64 5.63 8.44
CA VAL A 358 12.43 6.41 7.48
C VAL A 358 12.94 5.46 6.39
N HIS A 359 12.77 5.84 5.13
CA HIS A 359 13.26 5.04 4.03
C HIS A 359 14.77 5.25 3.82
N PRO A 360 15.63 4.21 3.93
CA PRO A 360 17.10 4.39 3.96
C PRO A 360 17.71 4.95 2.65
N LYS A 361 17.01 4.81 1.52
CA LYS A 361 17.50 5.32 0.22
C LYS A 361 17.06 6.75 -0.10
N THR A 362 16.18 7.35 0.69
CA THR A 362 15.66 8.71 0.43
C THR A 362 15.72 9.61 1.66
N GLY A 363 15.92 9.05 2.84
CA GLY A 363 15.80 9.77 4.11
C GLY A 363 14.38 10.24 4.44
N ARG A 364 13.37 9.94 3.60
CA ARG A 364 11.99 10.40 3.77
C ARG A 364 11.22 9.55 4.75
N VAL A 365 10.33 10.18 5.50
CA VAL A 365 9.44 9.51 6.46
C VAL A 365 8.25 8.88 5.73
N CYS A 366 7.84 7.67 6.14
CA CYS A 366 6.64 7.01 5.66
C CYS A 366 5.40 7.63 6.33
N VAL A 367 4.87 8.70 5.74
CA VAL A 367 3.78 9.47 6.34
C VAL A 367 2.41 8.97 5.88
N PRO A 368 1.36 9.12 6.71
CA PRO A 368 -0.02 8.91 6.30
C PRO A 368 -0.43 9.82 5.14
N ILE A 369 -1.33 9.30 4.29
CA ILE A 369 -1.97 10.03 3.20
C ILE A 369 -3.47 10.09 3.48
N ASP A 370 -4.06 11.27 3.37
CA ASP A 370 -5.51 11.45 3.39
C ASP A 370 -6.10 10.97 2.05
N PRO A 371 -6.93 9.89 2.02
CA PRO A 371 -7.49 9.39 0.78
C PRO A 371 -8.46 10.40 0.12
N ASP A 372 -9.10 11.26 0.89
CA ASP A 372 -10.03 12.28 0.37
C ASP A 372 -9.28 13.42 -0.34
N HIS A 373 -8.04 13.70 0.05
CA HIS A 373 -7.16 14.74 -0.50
C HIS A 373 -5.89 14.18 -1.17
N CYS A 374 -5.87 12.91 -1.56
CA CYS A 374 -4.68 12.28 -2.14
C CYS A 374 -4.25 12.85 -3.50
N ASP A 375 -5.11 13.65 -4.14
CA ASP A 375 -4.77 14.43 -5.34
C ASP A 375 -3.74 15.53 -5.07
N GLU A 376 -3.69 16.04 -3.84
CA GLU A 376 -2.82 17.14 -3.40
C GLU A 376 -1.51 16.62 -2.82
N PHE A 377 -1.39 15.31 -2.60
CA PHE A 377 -0.21 14.72 -1.99
C PHE A 377 1.00 14.78 -2.94
N ASP A 378 2.05 15.47 -2.47
CA ASP A 378 3.33 15.56 -3.17
C ASP A 378 4.39 14.68 -2.47
N PRO A 379 4.82 13.56 -3.08
CA PRO A 379 5.84 12.69 -2.50
C PRO A 379 7.21 13.36 -2.38
N THR A 380 7.45 14.43 -3.15
CA THR A 380 8.72 15.18 -3.13
C THR A 380 8.79 16.18 -1.98
N ALA A 381 7.65 16.61 -1.46
CA ALA A 381 7.53 17.52 -0.32
C ALA A 381 7.58 16.81 1.04
N VAL A 382 7.49 15.47 1.07
CA VAL A 382 7.59 14.70 2.32
C VAL A 382 8.96 14.92 2.96
N PRO A 383 9.02 15.26 4.28
CA PRO A 383 10.27 15.64 4.92
C PRO A 383 11.29 14.49 4.97
N THR A 384 12.55 14.86 4.76
CA THR A 384 13.71 14.01 5.01
C THR A 384 14.21 14.18 6.44
N LEU A 385 15.07 13.26 6.90
CA LEU A 385 15.70 13.38 8.23
C LEU A 385 16.45 14.70 8.39
N SER A 386 17.23 15.12 7.40
CA SER A 386 17.98 16.37 7.43
C SER A 386 17.06 17.58 7.58
N GLN A 387 15.99 17.65 6.80
CA GLN A 387 15.00 18.73 6.91
C GLN A 387 14.35 18.80 8.29
N LEU A 388 13.95 17.67 8.86
CA LEU A 388 13.35 17.64 10.21
C LEU A 388 14.32 18.16 11.28
N PHE A 389 15.63 17.91 11.14
CA PHE A 389 16.61 18.44 12.09
C PHE A 389 16.92 19.93 11.89
N GLU A 390 16.89 20.40 10.65
CA GLU A 390 16.97 21.84 10.39
C GLU A 390 15.79 22.58 11.04
N GLU A 391 14.57 22.05 10.88
CA GLU A 391 13.35 22.60 11.50
C GLU A 391 13.44 22.61 13.02
N LEU A 392 13.92 21.52 13.65
CA LEU A 392 14.12 21.46 15.09
C LEU A 392 15.12 22.51 15.59
N ASN A 393 16.19 22.73 14.84
CA ASN A 393 17.23 23.68 15.20
C ASN A 393 16.79 25.14 15.04
N MET A 394 15.94 25.43 14.04
CA MET A 394 15.40 26.78 13.81
C MET A 394 14.32 27.16 14.83
N GLY A 395 13.65 26.19 15.43
CA GLY A 395 12.44 26.39 16.24
C GLY A 395 12.62 26.99 17.64
N GLY A 396 13.79 27.47 18.06
CA GLY A 396 14.04 28.16 19.34
C GLY A 396 13.60 27.36 20.59
N THR A 397 14.10 27.72 21.77
CA THR A 397 13.68 27.15 23.05
C THR A 397 12.27 27.64 23.42
N ARG A 398 11.25 26.80 23.26
CA ARG A 398 9.91 26.99 23.83
C ARG A 398 9.67 26.04 25.00
N ALA A 399 8.65 26.32 25.82
CA ALA A 399 8.33 25.72 27.11
C ALA A 399 8.34 24.16 27.08
N TYR A 400 8.62 23.58 28.22
CA TYR A 400 8.85 22.15 28.51
C TYR A 400 7.69 21.19 28.21
N ASP A 401 6.58 21.62 27.60
CA ASP A 401 5.34 20.83 27.48
C ASP A 401 4.93 20.50 26.02
N ASP A 402 5.66 20.98 25.01
CA ASP A 402 5.35 20.69 23.60
C ASP A 402 6.15 19.48 23.10
N ASN A 403 5.48 18.52 22.45
CA ASN A 403 6.18 17.43 21.76
C ASN A 403 7.11 18.01 20.69
N GLU A 404 8.33 17.50 20.58
CA GLU A 404 9.32 18.05 19.65
C GLU A 404 8.87 17.95 18.17
N TRP A 405 8.06 16.95 17.82
CA TRP A 405 7.51 16.80 16.46
C TRP A 405 6.46 17.87 16.11
N ASP A 406 5.77 18.52 17.06
CA ASP A 406 4.83 19.65 16.80
C ASP A 406 5.56 20.87 16.20
N ARG A 407 6.88 20.91 16.32
CA ARG A 407 7.76 21.97 15.83
C ARG A 407 8.33 21.66 14.44
N THR A 408 7.93 20.57 13.84
CA THR A 408 8.40 20.11 12.54
C THR A 408 7.24 19.85 11.59
N SER A 409 7.51 19.80 10.30
CA SER A 409 6.54 19.42 9.27
C SER A 409 5.95 18.01 9.49
N LEU A 410 6.56 17.16 10.30
CA LEU A 410 6.02 15.86 10.71
C LEU A 410 4.78 16.00 11.60
N GLY A 411 4.61 17.13 12.31
CA GLY A 411 3.49 17.39 13.20
C GLY A 411 2.13 17.25 12.54
N GLU A 412 1.98 17.74 11.31
CA GLU A 412 0.75 17.61 10.54
C GLU A 412 0.40 16.14 10.27
N SER A 413 1.39 15.34 9.86
CA SER A 413 1.20 13.91 9.60
C SER A 413 0.83 13.12 10.85
N ILE A 414 1.43 13.44 12.00
CA ILE A 414 1.09 12.81 13.29
C ILE A 414 -0.30 13.25 13.76
N SER A 415 -0.64 14.51 13.59
CA SER A 415 -1.97 15.05 13.94
C SER A 415 -3.06 14.41 13.09
N PHE A 416 -2.85 14.27 11.78
CA PHE A 416 -3.75 13.53 10.89
C PHE A 416 -3.91 12.07 11.33
N PHE A 417 -2.80 11.38 11.58
CA PHE A 417 -2.84 9.99 12.07
C PHE A 417 -3.68 9.85 13.34
N ARG A 418 -3.54 10.77 14.30
CA ARG A 418 -4.27 10.77 15.56
C ARG A 418 -5.76 11.04 15.39
N SER A 419 -6.09 12.13 14.70
CA SER A 419 -7.46 12.63 14.64
C SER A 419 -8.32 11.85 13.63
N SER A 420 -7.78 11.60 12.44
CA SER A 420 -8.56 11.04 11.33
C SER A 420 -8.55 9.50 11.33
N PHE A 421 -7.55 8.86 11.91
CA PHE A 421 -7.45 7.41 11.93
C PHE A 421 -7.48 6.80 13.33
N LEU A 422 -6.54 7.16 14.22
CA LEU A 422 -6.34 6.44 15.48
C LEU A 422 -7.53 6.61 16.46
N GLN A 423 -8.00 7.84 16.66
CA GLN A 423 -9.11 8.11 17.59
C GLN A 423 -10.41 7.42 17.16
N PRO A 424 -10.87 7.52 15.89
CA PRO A 424 -12.03 6.78 15.42
C PRO A 424 -11.88 5.27 15.55
N LEU A 425 -10.71 4.71 15.22
CA LEU A 425 -10.42 3.28 15.36
C LEU A 425 -10.54 2.83 16.82
N LEU A 426 -9.89 3.52 17.76
CA LEU A 426 -9.93 3.15 19.18
C LEU A 426 -11.34 3.26 19.78
N LYS A 427 -12.12 4.25 19.34
CA LYS A 427 -13.52 4.38 19.72
C LYS A 427 -14.32 3.16 19.27
N SER A 428 -14.19 2.77 18.01
CA SER A 428 -14.85 1.58 17.45
C SER A 428 -14.42 0.29 18.17
N CYS A 429 -13.13 0.13 18.44
CA CYS A 429 -12.63 -1.04 19.20
C CYS A 429 -13.25 -1.11 20.59
N LYS A 430 -13.41 0.00 21.29
CA LYS A 430 -14.05 0.07 22.60
C LYS A 430 -15.52 -0.33 22.52
N GLU A 431 -16.26 0.19 21.55
CA GLU A 431 -17.67 -0.14 21.32
C GLU A 431 -17.86 -1.64 21.00
N GLU A 432 -16.98 -2.23 20.18
CA GLU A 432 -16.99 -3.67 19.90
C GLU A 432 -16.73 -4.52 21.16
N MET A 433 -15.76 -4.12 22.00
CA MET A 433 -15.47 -4.81 23.26
C MET A 433 -16.65 -4.74 24.23
N GLU A 434 -17.25 -3.57 24.42
CA GLU A 434 -18.41 -3.37 25.28
C GLU A 434 -19.61 -4.20 24.81
N SER A 435 -19.89 -4.19 23.50
CA SER A 435 -20.97 -4.98 22.91
C SER A 435 -20.77 -6.49 23.12
N SER A 436 -19.56 -6.99 22.84
CA SER A 436 -19.20 -8.40 23.03
C SER A 436 -19.28 -8.82 24.50
N TYR A 437 -18.83 -7.98 25.42
CA TYR A 437 -18.90 -8.24 26.85
C TYR A 437 -20.33 -8.31 27.35
N ASN A 438 -21.16 -7.35 26.97
CA ASN A 438 -22.57 -7.32 27.36
C ASN A 438 -23.36 -8.52 26.80
N ALA A 439 -23.08 -8.93 25.55
CA ALA A 439 -23.70 -10.14 24.98
C ALA A 439 -23.34 -11.40 25.77
N LYS A 440 -22.08 -11.57 26.19
CA LYS A 440 -21.65 -12.70 27.03
C LYS A 440 -22.29 -12.66 28.40
N LEU A 441 -22.45 -11.49 29.03
CA LEU A 441 -23.14 -11.35 30.31
C LEU A 441 -24.62 -11.73 30.22
N GLN A 442 -25.30 -11.35 29.14
CA GLN A 442 -26.70 -11.73 28.92
C GLN A 442 -26.85 -13.24 28.72
N GLN A 443 -25.96 -13.87 27.93
CA GLN A 443 -25.96 -15.32 27.75
C GLN A 443 -25.73 -16.08 29.06
N SER A 444 -24.78 -15.60 29.89
CA SER A 444 -24.52 -16.23 31.19
C SER A 444 -25.70 -16.10 32.15
N LYS A 445 -26.42 -14.96 32.14
CA LYS A 445 -27.66 -14.79 32.96
C LYS A 445 -28.80 -15.68 32.49
N SER A 446 -28.99 -15.85 31.18
CA SER A 446 -30.01 -16.71 30.62
C SER A 446 -29.74 -18.21 30.88
N SER A 447 -28.46 -18.61 30.96
CA SER A 447 -28.08 -20.00 31.30
C SER A 447 -28.19 -20.33 32.78
N LEU A 448 -28.28 -19.34 33.67
CA LEU A 448 -28.44 -19.52 35.11
C LEU A 448 -29.92 -19.48 35.57
N SER A 449 -30.85 -19.22 34.65
CA SER A 449 -32.29 -19.14 34.92
C SER A 449 -33.07 -20.46 34.69
N TRP A 450 -32.37 -21.62 34.77
CA TRP A 450 -32.97 -22.97 34.71
C TRP A 450 -32.78 -23.71 36.04
#